data_5770be1479834c1d4fbd624d76c29d78
#
_entry.id   5770be1479834c1d4fbd624d76c29d78
#
_cell.length_a   1.000
_cell.length_b   1.000
_cell.length_c   1.000
_cell.angle_alpha   90.00
_cell.angle_beta   90.00
_cell.angle_gamma   90.00
#
_symmetry.space_group_name_H-M   'P 1'
#
loop_
_entity.id
_entity.type
_entity.pdbx_description
1 polymer ?
#
loop_
_entity_poly.entity_id
_entity_poly.type
_entity_poly.pdbx_seq_one_letter_code
_entity_poly.pdbx_strand_id
1 'polypeptide(L)'
;FSKGFYCLLFYVLFVPFLVMSLLVIYRKPGIVALMFLLKWMLAGLMFGRFTPLGILSYMVYIVVLESILYISGFYRKQELTSGYVFIVAILIGTADAFITMINLEQMMFFYRLYYADWYIGLYMLINGLLYSSIGSWLGYKVGIKLQQVMGE
;
A
#
# COMPACT_ATOMS: atom_id res chain seq x y z
N PHE A 1 11.30 17.73 -11.59
CA PHE A 1 9.92 17.21 -11.49
C PHE A 1 9.80 15.75 -11.98
N SER A 2 10.41 15.36 -13.10
CA SER A 2 10.22 14.02 -13.69
C SER A 2 10.77 12.87 -12.85
N LYS A 3 11.98 12.99 -12.27
CA LYS A 3 12.59 11.88 -11.50
C LYS A 3 11.83 11.51 -10.21
N GLY A 4 11.33 12.50 -9.48
CA GLY A 4 10.55 12.26 -8.26
C GLY A 4 9.20 11.61 -8.56
N PHE A 5 8.60 11.93 -9.69
CA PHE A 5 7.33 11.40 -10.12
C PHE A 5 7.40 9.90 -10.49
N TYR A 6 8.42 9.48 -11.22
CA TYR A 6 8.65 8.07 -11.54
C TYR A 6 8.93 7.24 -10.28
N CYS A 7 9.70 7.77 -9.32
CA CYS A 7 9.93 7.10 -8.04
C CYS A 7 8.62 6.90 -7.26
N LEU A 8 7.71 7.88 -7.29
CA LEU A 8 6.42 7.78 -6.61
C LEU A 8 5.52 6.72 -7.25
N LEU A 9 5.43 6.69 -8.58
CA LEU A 9 4.66 5.68 -9.31
C LEU A 9 5.18 4.27 -9.06
N PHE A 10 6.50 4.09 -9.11
CA PHE A 10 7.12 2.80 -8.81
C PHE A 10 6.81 2.34 -7.39
N TYR A 11 6.84 3.27 -6.43
CA TYR A 11 6.52 3.00 -5.04
C TYR A 11 5.06 2.58 -4.86
N VAL A 12 4.12 3.30 -5.47
CA VAL A 12 2.67 3.02 -5.40
C VAL A 12 2.31 1.66 -6.02
N LEU A 13 3.08 1.17 -6.97
CA LEU A 13 2.90 -0.15 -7.55
C LEU A 13 3.59 -1.25 -6.74
N PHE A 14 4.83 -1.01 -6.31
CA PHE A 14 5.68 -2.04 -5.73
C PHE A 14 5.30 -2.40 -4.29
N VAL A 15 4.86 -1.43 -3.50
CA VAL A 15 4.47 -1.67 -2.11
C VAL A 15 3.22 -2.55 -2.02
N PRO A 16 2.10 -2.26 -2.69
CA PRO A 16 0.94 -3.14 -2.70
C PRO A 16 1.23 -4.52 -3.28
N PHE A 17 2.11 -4.61 -4.28
CA PHE A 17 2.61 -5.87 -4.81
C PHE A 17 3.26 -6.73 -3.73
N LEU A 18 4.20 -6.18 -2.97
CA LEU A 18 4.87 -6.90 -1.88
C LEU A 18 3.89 -7.27 -0.75
N VAL A 19 3.05 -6.33 -0.34
CA VAL A 19 2.05 -6.55 0.71
C VAL A 19 1.13 -7.71 0.34
N MET A 20 0.57 -7.68 -0.87
CA MET A 20 -0.35 -8.73 -1.30
C MET A 20 0.35 -10.08 -1.50
N SER A 21 1.57 -10.11 -2.02
CA SER A 21 2.35 -11.35 -2.15
C SER A 21 2.54 -12.03 -0.80
N LEU A 22 2.94 -11.27 0.23
CA LEU A 22 3.16 -11.79 1.57
C LEU A 22 1.85 -12.17 2.28
N LEU A 23 0.78 -11.41 2.08
CA LEU A 23 -0.54 -11.73 2.61
C LEU A 23 -1.08 -13.06 2.07
N VAL A 24 -0.82 -13.35 0.79
CA VAL A 24 -1.23 -14.63 0.19
C VAL A 24 -0.44 -15.79 0.78
N ILE A 25 0.86 -15.61 0.99
CA ILE A 25 1.75 -16.66 1.52
C ILE A 25 1.42 -16.97 2.98
N TYR A 26 1.34 -15.96 3.81
CA TYR A 26 1.25 -16.14 5.27
C TYR A 26 -0.17 -16.09 5.83
N ARG A 27 -1.10 -15.41 5.20
CA ARG A 27 -2.53 -15.26 5.57
C ARG A 27 -2.78 -15.01 7.06
N LYS A 28 -1.89 -14.29 7.73
CA LYS A 28 -2.01 -14.00 9.17
C LYS A 28 -2.26 -12.53 9.40
N PRO A 29 -3.18 -12.15 10.30
CA PRO A 29 -3.31 -10.77 10.73
C PRO A 29 -2.00 -10.27 11.34
N GLY A 30 -1.68 -8.98 11.15
CA GLY A 30 -0.45 -8.36 11.62
C GLY A 30 0.73 -8.42 10.65
N ILE A 31 0.67 -9.17 9.55
CA ILE A 31 1.71 -9.20 8.50
C ILE A 31 1.89 -7.82 7.88
N VAL A 32 0.78 -7.12 7.63
CA VAL A 32 0.80 -5.76 7.09
C VAL A 32 1.50 -4.83 8.08
N ALA A 33 1.15 -4.92 9.36
CA ALA A 33 1.77 -4.12 10.41
C ALA A 33 3.29 -4.35 10.48
N LEU A 34 3.72 -5.62 10.46
CA LEU A 34 5.14 -5.97 10.47
C LEU A 34 5.89 -5.40 9.27
N MET A 35 5.33 -5.52 8.07
CA MET A 35 5.94 -4.98 6.85
C MET A 35 6.11 -3.47 6.91
N PHE A 36 5.08 -2.75 7.33
CA PHE A 36 5.13 -1.29 7.40
C PHE A 36 6.06 -0.80 8.51
N LEU A 37 6.13 -1.52 9.62
CA LEU A 37 7.09 -1.24 10.70
C LEU A 37 8.53 -1.43 10.21
N LEU A 38 8.83 -2.54 9.55
CA LEU A 38 10.15 -2.78 8.96
C LEU A 38 10.52 -1.73 7.91
N LYS A 39 9.57 -1.37 7.04
CA LYS A 39 9.75 -0.33 6.03
C LYS A 39 10.03 1.02 6.68
N TRP A 40 9.29 1.39 7.72
CA TRP A 40 9.51 2.64 8.45
C TRP A 40 10.88 2.66 9.11
N MET A 41 11.30 1.57 9.76
CA MET A 41 12.63 1.43 10.35
C MET A 41 13.73 1.58 9.28
N LEU A 42 13.63 0.86 8.17
CA LEU A 42 14.60 0.94 7.08
C LEU A 42 14.68 2.35 6.49
N ALA A 43 13.54 2.99 6.23
CA ALA A 43 13.51 4.36 5.73
C ALA A 43 14.12 5.34 6.73
N GLY A 44 13.84 5.18 8.03
CA GLY A 44 14.44 5.99 9.09
C GLY A 44 15.97 5.83 9.16
N LEU A 45 16.46 4.60 9.05
CA LEU A 45 17.90 4.32 9.05
C LEU A 45 18.60 4.84 7.79
N MET A 46 18.00 4.68 6.61
CA MET A 46 18.59 5.12 5.34
C MET A 46 18.61 6.64 5.18
N PHE A 47 17.56 7.32 5.64
CA PHE A 47 17.40 8.77 5.42
C PHE A 47 17.62 9.59 6.68
N GLY A 48 17.88 8.97 7.84
CA GLY A 48 18.10 9.64 9.11
C GLY A 48 16.90 10.44 9.61
N ARG A 49 15.69 10.14 9.13
CA ARG A 49 14.47 10.91 9.40
C ARG A 49 13.42 10.03 10.07
N PHE A 50 13.37 10.10 11.40
CA PHE A 50 12.27 9.56 12.18
C PHE A 50 11.29 10.68 12.53
N THR A 51 10.28 10.91 11.69
CA THR A 51 9.28 11.94 11.98
C THR A 51 8.08 11.33 12.71
N PRO A 52 7.62 11.92 13.84
CA PRO A 52 6.43 11.44 14.55
C PRO A 52 5.18 11.39 13.65
N LEU A 53 5.06 12.36 12.75
CA LEU A 53 3.96 12.44 11.78
C LEU A 53 3.99 11.28 10.78
N GLY A 54 5.19 10.86 10.37
CA GLY A 54 5.37 9.69 9.52
C GLY A 54 4.88 8.41 10.20
N ILE A 55 5.18 8.22 11.49
CA ILE A 55 4.67 7.09 12.27
C ILE A 55 3.15 7.09 12.30
N LEU A 56 2.53 8.23 12.60
CA LEU A 56 1.07 8.34 12.68
C LEU A 56 0.41 7.97 11.35
N SER A 57 0.94 8.46 10.23
CA SER A 57 0.43 8.13 8.89
C SER A 57 0.53 6.64 8.60
N TYR A 58 1.63 5.99 8.94
CA TYR A 58 1.79 4.55 8.78
C TYR A 58 0.85 3.76 9.69
N MET A 59 0.63 4.19 10.94
CA MET A 59 -0.34 3.56 11.83
C MET A 59 -1.76 3.61 11.28
N VAL A 60 -2.18 4.78 10.78
CA VAL A 60 -3.50 4.91 10.14
C VAL A 60 -3.62 3.98 8.94
N TYR A 61 -2.58 3.92 8.09
CA TYR A 61 -2.54 3.04 6.93
C TYR A 61 -2.67 1.56 7.32
N ILE A 62 -1.92 1.11 8.31
CA ILE A 62 -1.98 -0.26 8.83
C ILE A 62 -3.39 -0.58 9.33
N VAL A 63 -3.99 0.29 10.15
CA VAL A 63 -5.33 0.08 10.70
C VAL A 63 -6.38 -0.02 9.59
N VAL A 64 -6.31 0.85 8.59
CA VAL A 64 -7.24 0.84 7.46
C VAL A 64 -7.10 -0.45 6.65
N LEU A 65 -5.88 -0.85 6.29
CA LEU A 65 -5.64 -2.09 5.53
C LEU A 65 -6.05 -3.34 6.30
N GLU A 66 -5.65 -3.45 7.56
CA GLU A 66 -6.04 -4.59 8.40
C GLU A 66 -7.56 -4.66 8.58
N SER A 67 -8.23 -3.51 8.72
CA SER A 67 -9.70 -3.46 8.79
C SER A 67 -10.35 -3.95 7.50
N ILE A 68 -9.87 -3.52 6.33
CA ILE A 68 -10.36 -3.99 5.03
C ILE A 68 -10.19 -5.51 4.91
N LEU A 69 -9.01 -6.03 5.23
CA LEU A 69 -8.71 -7.46 5.16
C LEU A 69 -9.55 -8.28 6.14
N TYR A 70 -9.80 -7.75 7.33
CA TYR A 70 -10.62 -8.40 8.34
C TYR A 70 -12.11 -8.41 7.95
N ILE A 71 -12.66 -7.25 7.56
CA ILE A 71 -14.06 -7.10 7.16
C ILE A 71 -14.36 -7.90 5.89
N SER A 72 -13.45 -7.89 4.92
CA SER A 72 -13.59 -8.69 3.70
C SER A 72 -13.51 -10.20 3.96
N GLY A 73 -13.08 -10.63 5.15
CA GLY A 73 -12.91 -12.03 5.50
C GLY A 73 -11.68 -12.69 4.87
N PHE A 74 -10.69 -11.91 4.43
CA PHE A 74 -9.49 -12.40 3.74
C PHE A 74 -8.74 -13.48 4.54
N TYR A 75 -8.63 -13.30 5.84
CA TYR A 75 -7.94 -14.23 6.73
C TYR A 75 -8.69 -15.53 7.01
N ARG A 76 -10.01 -15.54 6.80
CA ARG A 76 -10.91 -16.69 7.11
C ARG A 76 -11.20 -17.55 5.89
N LYS A 77 -11.02 -17.02 4.67
CA LYS A 77 -11.32 -17.77 3.45
C LYS A 77 -10.29 -18.86 3.22
N GLN A 78 -10.75 -20.09 3.02
CA GLN A 78 -9.91 -21.23 2.68
C GLN A 78 -9.35 -21.10 1.26
N GLU A 79 -10.21 -20.68 0.31
CA GLU A 79 -9.80 -20.50 -1.09
C GLU A 79 -9.98 -19.04 -1.53
N LEU A 80 -8.95 -18.49 -2.14
CA LEU A 80 -8.96 -17.15 -2.70
C LEU A 80 -9.31 -17.23 -4.19
N THR A 81 -10.57 -16.95 -4.51
CA THR A 81 -11.01 -16.85 -5.92
C THR A 81 -10.46 -15.56 -6.54
N SER A 82 -10.10 -15.62 -7.84
CA SER A 82 -9.53 -14.48 -8.57
C SER A 82 -10.43 -13.23 -8.52
N GLY A 83 -11.76 -13.39 -8.62
CA GLY A 83 -12.69 -12.27 -8.54
C GLY A 83 -12.74 -11.63 -7.16
N TYR A 84 -12.72 -12.43 -6.09
CA TYR A 84 -12.68 -11.91 -4.73
C TYR A 84 -11.39 -11.12 -4.47
N VAL A 85 -10.25 -11.66 -4.86
CA VAL A 85 -8.95 -10.98 -4.69
C VAL A 85 -8.90 -9.69 -5.50
N PHE A 86 -9.51 -9.66 -6.67
CA PHE A 86 -9.61 -8.44 -7.47
C PHE A 86 -10.39 -7.33 -6.74
N ILE A 87 -11.51 -7.68 -6.09
CA ILE A 87 -12.29 -6.73 -5.27
C ILE A 87 -11.45 -6.22 -4.09
N VAL A 88 -10.77 -7.12 -3.38
CA VAL A 88 -9.89 -6.74 -2.26
C VAL A 88 -8.74 -5.87 -2.74
N ALA A 89 -8.15 -6.15 -3.90
CA ALA A 89 -7.10 -5.33 -4.51
C ALA A 89 -7.59 -3.90 -4.82
N ILE A 90 -8.80 -3.75 -5.34
CA ILE A 90 -9.41 -2.43 -5.58
C ILE A 90 -9.63 -1.69 -4.26
N LEU A 91 -10.13 -2.35 -3.22
CA LEU A 91 -10.33 -1.74 -1.90
C LEU A 91 -9.01 -1.27 -1.29
N ILE A 92 -7.97 -2.09 -1.36
CA ILE A 92 -6.61 -1.73 -0.91
C ILE A 92 -6.09 -0.55 -1.74
N GLY A 93 -6.23 -0.60 -3.06
CA GLY A 93 -5.79 0.48 -3.96
C GLY A 93 -6.50 1.79 -3.69
N THR A 94 -7.80 1.75 -3.40
CA THR A 94 -8.58 2.93 -3.03
C THR A 94 -8.09 3.51 -1.70
N ALA A 95 -7.89 2.68 -0.69
CA ALA A 95 -7.37 3.11 0.60
C ALA A 95 -5.96 3.72 0.48
N ASP A 96 -5.08 3.08 -0.30
CA ASP A 96 -3.72 3.57 -0.55
C ASP A 96 -3.71 4.93 -1.26
N ALA A 97 -4.57 5.11 -2.25
CA ALA A 97 -4.72 6.37 -2.96
C ALA A 97 -5.19 7.51 -2.03
N PHE A 98 -6.19 7.26 -1.18
CA PHE A 98 -6.67 8.24 -0.20
C PHE A 98 -5.59 8.62 0.82
N ILE A 99 -4.88 7.65 1.36
CA ILE A 99 -3.84 7.90 2.37
C ILE A 99 -2.65 8.64 1.74
N THR A 100 -2.30 8.29 0.50
CA THR A 100 -1.26 9.00 -0.25
C THR A 100 -1.65 10.46 -0.50
N MET A 101 -2.92 10.72 -0.81
CA MET A 101 -3.43 12.08 -0.98
C MET A 101 -3.36 12.89 0.32
N ILE A 102 -3.80 12.32 1.45
CA ILE A 102 -3.71 12.97 2.77
C ILE A 102 -2.25 13.27 3.14
N ASN A 103 -1.35 12.32 2.92
CA ASN A 103 0.08 12.52 3.16
C ASN A 103 0.68 13.61 2.29
N LEU A 104 0.24 13.71 1.04
CA LEU A 104 0.67 14.77 0.14
C LEU A 104 0.22 16.13 0.63
N GLU A 105 -1.04 16.29 1.00
CA GLU A 105 -1.58 17.56 1.54
C GLU A 105 -0.84 17.98 2.81
N GLN A 106 -0.55 17.04 3.71
CA GLN A 106 0.25 17.31 4.89
C GLN A 106 1.67 17.75 4.54
N MET A 107 2.33 17.06 3.61
CA MET A 107 3.66 17.48 3.13
C MET A 107 3.64 18.88 2.53
N MET A 108 2.63 19.20 1.73
CA MET A 108 2.49 20.51 1.12
C MET A 108 2.26 21.60 2.17
N PHE A 109 1.44 21.35 3.17
CA PHE A 109 1.21 22.26 4.30
C PHE A 109 2.52 22.54 5.09
N PHE A 110 3.30 21.50 5.39
CA PHE A 110 4.56 21.65 6.13
C PHE A 110 5.68 22.33 5.34
N TYR A 111 5.75 22.08 4.03
CA TYR A 111 6.78 22.67 3.17
C TYR A 111 6.34 23.99 2.53
N ARG A 112 5.17 24.53 2.90
CA ARG A 112 4.61 25.76 2.33
C ARG A 112 4.54 25.75 0.80
N LEU A 113 4.30 24.61 0.21
CA LEU A 113 4.11 24.46 -1.22
C LEU A 113 2.66 24.85 -1.55
N TYR A 114 2.41 26.13 -1.80
CA TYR A 114 1.09 26.74 -1.92
C TYR A 114 0.29 26.39 -3.19
N TYR A 115 0.81 25.55 -4.08
CA TYR A 115 0.14 25.27 -5.35
C TYR A 115 0.03 23.77 -5.62
N ALA A 116 -0.93 23.11 -4.98
CA ALA A 116 -1.51 21.92 -5.56
C ALA A 116 -2.87 22.27 -6.14
N ASP A 117 -2.89 22.45 -7.41
CA ASP A 117 -4.14 22.51 -8.12
C ASP A 117 -4.92 21.20 -7.89
N TRP A 118 -6.22 21.27 -7.64
CA TRP A 118 -7.07 20.13 -7.31
C TRP A 118 -6.96 18.98 -8.32
N TYR A 119 -6.64 19.25 -9.58
CA TYR A 119 -6.42 18.24 -10.61
C TYR A 119 -5.13 17.44 -10.40
N ILE A 120 -4.11 17.98 -9.72
CA ILE A 120 -2.92 17.21 -9.34
C ILE A 120 -3.31 16.16 -8.29
N GLY A 121 -4.13 16.55 -7.30
CA GLY A 121 -4.68 15.63 -6.30
C GLY A 121 -5.53 14.53 -6.95
N LEU A 122 -6.42 14.90 -7.87
CA LEU A 122 -7.25 13.95 -8.61
C LEU A 122 -6.42 13.02 -9.48
N TYR A 123 -5.42 13.54 -10.17
CA TYR A 123 -4.49 12.74 -10.97
C TYR A 123 -3.71 11.74 -10.11
N MET A 124 -3.20 12.15 -8.95
CA MET A 124 -2.52 11.27 -8.01
C MET A 124 -3.45 10.19 -7.45
N LEU A 125 -4.70 10.56 -7.15
CA LEU A 125 -5.71 9.62 -6.65
C LEU A 125 -6.03 8.54 -7.70
N ILE A 126 -6.28 8.93 -8.95
CA ILE A 126 -6.57 8.00 -10.04
C ILE A 126 -5.37 7.09 -10.31
N ASN A 127 -4.16 7.66 -10.41
CA ASN A 127 -2.95 6.87 -10.63
C ASN A 127 -2.64 5.96 -9.44
N GLY A 128 -2.78 6.46 -8.20
CA GLY A 128 -2.63 5.66 -6.99
C GLY A 128 -3.56 4.46 -7.00
N LEU A 129 -4.84 4.67 -7.28
CA LEU A 129 -5.84 3.62 -7.35
C LEU A 129 -5.51 2.58 -8.43
N LEU A 130 -5.16 3.00 -9.64
CA LEU A 130 -4.81 2.09 -10.74
C LEU A 130 -3.55 1.28 -10.44
N TYR A 131 -2.45 1.96 -10.10
CA TYR A 131 -1.17 1.28 -9.87
C TYR A 131 -1.19 0.40 -8.62
N SER A 132 -1.86 0.83 -7.55
CA SER A 132 -1.98 0.03 -6.33
C SER A 132 -2.84 -1.21 -6.56
N SER A 133 -3.94 -1.10 -7.31
CA SER A 133 -4.79 -2.23 -7.66
C SER A 133 -4.06 -3.23 -8.57
N ILE A 134 -3.33 -2.74 -9.57
CA ILE A 134 -2.50 -3.57 -10.45
C ILE A 134 -1.39 -4.25 -9.64
N GLY A 135 -0.68 -3.51 -8.79
CA GLY A 135 0.36 -4.05 -7.91
C GLY A 135 -0.18 -5.15 -7.01
N SER A 136 -1.30 -4.92 -6.34
CA SER A 136 -1.94 -5.91 -5.48
C SER A 136 -2.36 -7.17 -6.25
N TRP A 137 -2.90 -7.02 -7.44
CA TRP A 137 -3.30 -8.16 -8.26
C TRP A 137 -2.11 -8.98 -8.77
N LEU A 138 -1.05 -8.32 -9.22
CA LEU A 138 0.21 -8.97 -9.59
C LEU A 138 0.85 -9.69 -8.40
N GLY A 139 0.84 -9.04 -7.22
CA GLY A 139 1.33 -9.62 -5.97
C GLY A 139 0.57 -10.90 -5.59
N TYR A 140 -0.74 -10.93 -5.78
CA TYR A 140 -1.54 -12.13 -5.61
C TYR A 140 -1.09 -13.27 -6.54
N LYS A 141 -0.92 -12.98 -7.83
CA LYS A 141 -0.48 -13.98 -8.82
C LYS A 141 0.88 -14.58 -8.47
N VAL A 142 1.81 -13.73 -8.07
CA VAL A 142 3.16 -14.16 -7.65
C VAL A 142 3.09 -14.91 -6.31
N GLY A 143 2.31 -14.42 -5.34
CA GLY A 143 2.14 -15.05 -4.04
C GLY A 143 1.63 -16.50 -4.15
N ILE A 144 0.63 -16.76 -5.00
CA ILE A 144 0.16 -18.12 -5.25
C ILE A 144 1.26 -19.03 -5.82
N LYS A 145 2.01 -18.54 -6.82
CA LYS A 145 3.10 -19.33 -7.41
C LYS A 145 4.18 -19.64 -6.38
N LEU A 146 4.55 -18.67 -5.55
CA LEU A 146 5.52 -18.88 -4.48
C LEU A 146 5.01 -19.86 -3.42
N GLN A 147 3.73 -19.79 -3.07
CA GLN A 147 3.12 -20.72 -2.12
C GLN A 147 3.13 -22.16 -2.66
N GLN A 148 2.89 -22.35 -3.95
CA GLN A 148 2.99 -23.68 -4.59
C GLN A 148 4.39 -24.24 -4.56
N VAL A 149 5.41 -23.41 -4.82
CA VAL A 149 6.84 -23.83 -4.80
C VAL A 149 7.33 -24.14 -3.38
N MET A 150 6.83 -23.41 -2.38
CA MET A 150 7.23 -23.63 -0.97
C MET A 150 6.44 -24.76 -0.30
N GLY A 151 5.33 -25.20 -0.87
CA GLY A 151 4.52 -26.31 -0.37
C GLY A 151 4.88 -27.66 -0.95
N GLU A 152 5.80 -27.67 -1.92
CA GLU A 152 6.47 -28.86 -2.44
C GLU A 152 7.75 -29.18 -1.66
#